data_0a6bf8b9896da55ba1038502a92c362e
#
_entry.id   0a6bf8b9896da55ba1038502a92c362e
#
_cell.length_a   1.000
_cell.length_b   1.000
_cell.length_c   1.000
_cell.angle_alpha   90.00
_cell.angle_beta   90.00
_cell.angle_gamma   90.00
#
_symmetry.space_group_name_H-M   'P 1'
#
loop_
_entity.id
_entity.type
_entity.pdbx_description
1 polymer ?
#
loop_
_entity_poly.entity_id
_entity_poly.type
_entity_poly.pdbx_seq_one_letter_code
_entity_poly.pdbx_strand_id
1 'polypeptide(L)'
;RGFISGVNSFTLMAIPFFMISGSIMNQGGLSKRIIQFCSSLFSWLRGGVGIVCVAANMIFGAVSGSGTAAVAAIGFITAPDMEKIGYKKEFTGAASTAPIIPPSNVMIIFASITGLSITRMFLAGYTPGLAIGLILMVICHFYAKKHNIDYGGKFHLKAVISSLGECFWALLMPLIIIVGITAGFCTPTEAGAIACVYGLFVGVVCYKELNFAKIKKVLFSAAEGTGQVLSLYAASTVFAYIFTVEGFGVKFQEWLMNVSSGSAIVIELLIAAFVLLIGCFMEPVAVMPVILPLVFPL
;
A
#
# COMPACT_ATOMS: atom_id res chain seq x y z
N ARG A 1 -4.50 18.33 24.46
CA ARG A 1 -5.57 18.73 23.53
C ARG A 1 -5.12 18.50 22.07
N GLY A 2 -3.92 18.90 21.66
CA GLY A 2 -3.38 18.72 20.29
C GLY A 2 -3.38 17.26 19.79
N PHE A 3 -3.09 16.29 20.65
CA PHE A 3 -3.08 14.87 20.30
C PHE A 3 -4.46 14.35 19.84
N ILE A 4 -5.53 14.74 20.53
CA ILE A 4 -6.90 14.31 20.18
C ILE A 4 -7.46 15.13 19.01
N SER A 5 -7.21 16.43 18.96
CA SER A 5 -7.70 17.29 17.88
C SER A 5 -7.07 16.93 16.52
N GLY A 6 -5.81 16.48 16.49
CA GLY A 6 -5.14 16.05 15.27
C GLY A 6 -5.80 14.83 14.61
N VAL A 7 -6.36 13.91 15.42
CA VAL A 7 -7.00 12.68 14.92
C VAL A 7 -8.48 12.85 14.60
N ASN A 8 -9.10 13.92 15.05
CA ASN A 8 -10.53 14.18 14.86
C ASN A 8 -10.83 14.75 13.47
N SER A 9 -10.66 13.92 12.45
CA SER A 9 -10.91 14.26 11.04
C SER A 9 -11.75 13.19 10.38
N PHE A 10 -12.82 13.57 9.70
CA PHE A 10 -13.66 12.67 8.91
C PHE A 10 -12.85 11.94 7.82
N THR A 11 -11.88 12.62 7.25
CA THR A 11 -10.96 12.09 6.24
C THR A 11 -10.20 10.86 6.74
N LEU A 12 -9.77 10.86 8.00
CA LEU A 12 -9.00 9.76 8.60
C LEU A 12 -9.87 8.52 8.87
N MET A 13 -11.19 8.63 8.85
CA MET A 13 -12.10 7.48 9.01
C MET A 13 -11.98 6.46 7.86
N ALA A 14 -11.44 6.85 6.73
CA ALA A 14 -11.16 5.91 5.63
C ALA A 14 -10.10 4.87 6.03
N ILE A 15 -9.14 5.22 6.89
CA ILE A 15 -8.05 4.33 7.33
C ILE A 15 -8.58 3.06 8.01
N PRO A 16 -9.41 3.12 9.07
CA PRO A 16 -9.94 1.92 9.68
C PRO A 16 -10.74 1.03 8.71
N PHE A 17 -11.50 1.61 7.78
CA PHE A 17 -12.24 0.81 6.80
C PHE A 17 -11.30 0.06 5.85
N PHE A 18 -10.26 0.69 5.33
CA PHE A 18 -9.26 -0.01 4.50
C PHE A 18 -8.47 -1.05 5.29
N MET A 19 -8.16 -0.80 6.56
CA MET A 19 -7.52 -1.79 7.44
C MET A 19 -8.42 -3.00 7.68
N ILE A 20 -9.71 -2.79 7.93
CA ILE A 20 -10.70 -3.86 8.07
C ILE A 20 -10.82 -4.64 6.75
N SER A 21 -10.96 -3.96 5.61
CA SER A 21 -11.11 -4.60 4.31
C SER A 21 -9.88 -5.46 3.94
N GLY A 22 -8.66 -4.97 4.20
CA GLY A 22 -7.42 -5.73 4.03
C GLY A 22 -7.34 -6.96 4.94
N SER A 23 -7.75 -6.82 6.21
CA SER A 23 -7.81 -7.93 7.16
C SER A 23 -8.85 -8.99 6.74
N ILE A 24 -10.02 -8.55 6.22
CA ILE A 24 -11.04 -9.44 5.64
C ILE A 24 -10.46 -10.20 4.45
N MET A 25 -9.78 -9.52 3.53
CA MET A 25 -9.13 -10.17 2.38
C MET A 25 -8.16 -11.26 2.81
N ASN A 26 -7.34 -10.98 3.81
CA ASN A 26 -6.35 -11.94 4.29
C ASN A 26 -7.01 -13.15 4.94
N GLN A 27 -7.93 -12.96 5.89
CA GLN A 27 -8.58 -14.04 6.63
C GLN A 27 -9.67 -14.77 5.82
N GLY A 28 -10.24 -14.11 4.82
CA GLY A 28 -11.27 -14.64 3.93
C GLY A 28 -10.75 -15.44 2.73
N GLY A 29 -9.42 -15.69 2.65
CA GLY A 29 -8.82 -16.50 1.61
C GLY A 29 -8.69 -15.80 0.24
N LEU A 30 -8.96 -14.48 0.16
CA LEU A 30 -8.85 -13.73 -1.07
C LEU A 30 -7.38 -13.61 -1.50
N SER A 31 -6.46 -13.36 -0.55
CA SER A 31 -5.01 -13.26 -0.81
C SER A 31 -4.46 -14.50 -1.52
N LYS A 32 -4.84 -15.69 -1.05
CA LYS A 32 -4.40 -16.96 -1.63
C LYS A 32 -4.85 -17.10 -3.09
N ARG A 33 -6.08 -16.72 -3.40
CA ARG A 33 -6.63 -16.78 -4.77
C ARG A 33 -5.98 -15.77 -5.70
N ILE A 34 -5.66 -14.57 -5.20
CA ILE A 34 -4.89 -13.57 -5.94
C ILE A 34 -3.50 -14.11 -6.29
N ILE A 35 -2.80 -14.74 -5.34
CA ILE A 35 -1.49 -15.36 -5.60
C ILE A 35 -1.61 -16.48 -6.65
N GLN A 36 -2.62 -17.34 -6.55
CA GLN A 36 -2.86 -18.41 -7.52
C GLN A 36 -3.12 -17.86 -8.93
N PHE A 37 -3.94 -16.82 -9.03
CA PHE A 37 -4.20 -16.14 -10.30
C PHE A 37 -2.93 -15.51 -10.88
N CYS A 38 -2.18 -14.73 -10.09
CA CYS A 38 -0.91 -14.18 -10.53
C CYS A 38 0.11 -15.27 -10.91
N SER A 39 0.12 -16.39 -10.19
CA SER A 39 0.96 -17.54 -10.50
C SER A 39 0.61 -18.15 -11.86
N SER A 40 -0.66 -18.30 -12.18
CA SER A 40 -1.10 -18.81 -13.49
C SER A 40 -0.71 -17.88 -14.65
N LEU A 41 -0.63 -16.57 -14.39
CA LEU A 41 -0.25 -15.56 -15.38
C LEU A 41 1.26 -15.44 -15.60
N PHE A 42 2.05 -15.53 -14.53
CA PHE A 42 3.45 -15.08 -14.56
C PHE A 42 4.47 -16.17 -14.19
N SER A 43 4.07 -17.32 -13.60
CA SER A 43 5.03 -18.32 -13.13
C SER A 43 5.88 -18.95 -14.23
N TRP A 44 5.43 -18.93 -15.47
CA TRP A 44 6.16 -19.43 -16.64
C TRP A 44 7.29 -18.48 -17.10
N LEU A 45 7.27 -17.23 -16.65
CA LEU A 45 8.34 -16.27 -16.94
C LEU A 45 9.57 -16.55 -16.07
N ARG A 46 10.75 -16.24 -16.60
CA ARG A 46 11.97 -16.27 -15.80
C ARG A 46 11.85 -15.24 -14.66
N GLY A 47 12.05 -15.69 -13.42
CA GLY A 47 11.76 -14.86 -12.26
C GLY A 47 10.29 -14.82 -11.85
N GLY A 48 9.46 -15.74 -12.41
CA GLY A 48 8.02 -15.75 -12.28
C GLY A 48 7.52 -15.66 -10.84
N VAL A 49 8.14 -16.35 -9.89
CA VAL A 49 7.71 -16.31 -8.48
C VAL A 49 7.91 -14.92 -7.88
N GLY A 50 9.02 -14.23 -8.19
CA GLY A 50 9.22 -12.83 -7.78
C GLY A 50 8.21 -11.88 -8.43
N ILE A 51 7.93 -12.08 -9.73
CA ILE A 51 6.92 -11.31 -10.47
C ILE A 51 5.52 -11.54 -9.86
N VAL A 52 5.18 -12.79 -9.52
CA VAL A 52 3.93 -13.15 -8.83
C VAL A 52 3.82 -12.43 -7.48
N CYS A 53 4.89 -12.40 -6.71
CA CYS A 53 4.94 -11.69 -5.43
C CYS A 53 4.61 -10.20 -5.63
N VAL A 54 5.29 -9.53 -6.57
CA VAL A 54 5.05 -8.10 -6.87
C VAL A 54 3.61 -7.88 -7.36
N ALA A 55 3.13 -8.66 -8.34
CA ALA A 55 1.79 -8.51 -8.90
C ALA A 55 0.69 -8.72 -7.85
N ALA A 56 0.83 -9.75 -7.01
CA ALA A 56 -0.12 -10.03 -5.95
C ALA A 56 -0.13 -8.91 -4.89
N ASN A 57 1.05 -8.36 -4.54
CA ASN A 57 1.17 -7.20 -3.65
C ASN A 57 0.52 -5.94 -4.25
N MET A 58 0.63 -5.72 -5.57
CA MET A 58 -0.05 -4.61 -6.26
C MET A 58 -1.56 -4.70 -6.10
N ILE A 59 -2.14 -5.88 -6.38
CA ILE A 59 -3.59 -6.10 -6.28
C ILE A 59 -4.06 -6.02 -4.82
N PHE A 60 -3.33 -6.63 -3.90
CA PHE A 60 -3.68 -6.62 -2.48
C PHE A 60 -3.52 -5.22 -1.86
N GLY A 61 -2.46 -4.50 -2.21
CA GLY A 61 -2.22 -3.12 -1.79
C GLY A 61 -3.35 -2.18 -2.19
N ALA A 62 -3.90 -2.36 -3.40
CA ALA A 62 -5.04 -1.62 -3.93
C ALA A 62 -6.37 -1.84 -3.15
N VAL A 63 -6.38 -2.67 -2.11
CA VAL A 63 -7.55 -2.86 -1.24
C VAL A 63 -7.22 -2.57 0.21
N SER A 64 -6.06 -3.04 0.70
CA SER A 64 -5.69 -2.91 2.11
C SER A 64 -5.27 -1.50 2.50
N GLY A 65 -4.80 -0.72 1.54
CA GLY A 65 -4.26 0.64 1.78
C GLY A 65 -2.99 0.67 2.64
N SER A 66 -2.46 -0.49 3.04
CA SER A 66 -1.31 -0.61 3.94
C SER A 66 -0.24 -1.50 3.33
N GLY A 67 0.97 -0.95 3.16
CA GLY A 67 2.12 -1.69 2.67
C GLY A 67 2.53 -2.82 3.61
N THR A 68 2.53 -2.57 4.90
CA THR A 68 2.87 -3.58 5.93
C THR A 68 1.87 -4.74 5.94
N ALA A 69 0.57 -4.45 5.80
CA ALA A 69 -0.46 -5.48 5.69
C ALA A 69 -0.31 -6.32 4.41
N ALA A 70 0.07 -5.71 3.29
CA ALA A 70 0.30 -6.42 2.04
C ALA A 70 1.53 -7.34 2.13
N VAL A 71 2.64 -6.86 2.69
CA VAL A 71 3.83 -7.68 2.96
C VAL A 71 3.49 -8.87 3.85
N ALA A 72 2.70 -8.65 4.91
CA ALA A 72 2.28 -9.71 5.81
C ALA A 72 1.35 -10.73 5.10
N ALA A 73 0.43 -10.28 4.26
CA ALA A 73 -0.53 -11.15 3.60
C ALA A 73 0.06 -11.94 2.42
N ILE A 74 0.88 -11.30 1.61
CA ILE A 74 1.43 -11.86 0.38
C ILE A 74 2.87 -12.33 0.58
N GLY A 75 3.71 -11.48 1.22
CA GLY A 75 5.13 -11.77 1.43
C GLY A 75 5.33 -13.05 2.24
N PHE A 76 4.62 -13.24 3.34
CA PHE A 76 4.74 -14.48 4.14
C PHE A 76 4.36 -15.76 3.38
N ILE A 77 3.48 -15.65 2.38
CA ILE A 77 3.10 -16.80 1.55
C ILE A 77 4.13 -17.04 0.46
N THR A 78 4.63 -15.98 -0.20
CA THR A 78 5.50 -16.09 -1.38
C THR A 78 6.98 -16.17 -1.04
N ALA A 79 7.42 -15.59 0.07
CA ALA A 79 8.84 -15.55 0.47
C ALA A 79 9.47 -16.94 0.62
N PRO A 80 8.85 -17.93 1.31
CA PRO A 80 9.43 -19.25 1.41
C PRO A 80 9.62 -19.94 0.05
N ASP A 81 8.73 -19.70 -0.90
CA ASP A 81 8.85 -20.29 -2.24
C ASP A 81 9.93 -19.57 -3.07
N MET A 82 10.09 -18.26 -2.90
CA MET A 82 11.20 -17.52 -3.51
C MET A 82 12.55 -18.02 -2.99
N GLU A 83 12.69 -18.19 -1.68
CA GLU A 83 13.93 -18.67 -1.06
C GLU A 83 14.28 -20.10 -1.49
N LYS A 84 13.30 -21.01 -1.57
CA LYS A 84 13.50 -22.40 -2.03
C LYS A 84 14.06 -22.49 -3.45
N ILE A 85 13.72 -21.57 -4.34
CA ILE A 85 14.20 -21.58 -5.74
C ILE A 85 15.47 -20.73 -5.92
N GLY A 86 16.05 -20.19 -4.84
CA GLY A 86 17.36 -19.55 -4.84
C GLY A 86 17.37 -18.02 -4.80
N TYR A 87 16.26 -17.37 -4.51
CA TYR A 87 16.28 -15.93 -4.21
C TYR A 87 16.93 -15.68 -2.85
N LYS A 88 17.79 -14.65 -2.77
CA LYS A 88 18.35 -14.20 -1.50
C LYS A 88 17.28 -13.54 -0.64
N LYS A 89 17.38 -13.66 0.68
CA LYS A 89 16.41 -13.10 1.65
C LYS A 89 16.21 -11.60 1.49
N GLU A 90 17.30 -10.87 1.24
CA GLU A 90 17.27 -9.43 1.03
C GLU A 90 16.44 -9.04 -0.21
N PHE A 91 16.61 -9.81 -1.30
CA PHE A 91 15.84 -9.59 -2.51
C PHE A 91 14.37 -9.98 -2.35
N THR A 92 14.11 -11.09 -1.64
CA THR A 92 12.75 -11.52 -1.31
C THR A 92 12.01 -10.46 -0.51
N GLY A 93 12.67 -9.89 0.49
CA GLY A 93 12.15 -8.76 1.26
C GLY A 93 11.80 -7.55 0.39
N ALA A 94 12.72 -7.16 -0.51
CA ALA A 94 12.50 -6.05 -1.43
C ALA A 94 11.35 -6.31 -2.42
N ALA A 95 11.25 -7.53 -2.97
CA ALA A 95 10.17 -7.90 -3.89
C ALA A 95 8.80 -7.99 -3.21
N SER A 96 8.79 -8.21 -1.89
CA SER A 96 7.55 -8.25 -1.10
C SER A 96 7.01 -6.86 -0.76
N THR A 97 7.74 -5.76 -1.05
CA THR A 97 7.24 -4.42 -0.79
C THR A 97 6.00 -4.14 -1.66
N ALA A 98 4.93 -3.70 -1.01
CA ALA A 98 3.73 -3.32 -1.73
C ALA A 98 3.97 -2.01 -2.47
N PRO A 99 3.75 -1.95 -3.77
CA PRO A 99 3.77 -0.70 -4.49
C PRO A 99 2.67 0.22 -3.99
N ILE A 100 2.87 1.52 -4.17
CA ILE A 100 2.02 2.61 -3.70
C ILE A 100 0.77 2.73 -4.59
N ILE A 101 0.05 1.62 -4.82
CA ILE A 101 -1.19 1.65 -5.60
C ILE A 101 -2.33 2.09 -4.68
N PRO A 102 -3.07 3.14 -5.03
CA PRO A 102 -4.24 3.56 -4.25
C PRO A 102 -5.33 2.47 -4.20
N PRO A 103 -6.13 2.46 -3.09
CA PRO A 103 -6.07 3.39 -1.96
C PRO A 103 -4.86 3.18 -1.05
N SER A 104 -4.34 4.26 -0.46
CA SER A 104 -3.18 4.23 0.44
C SER A 104 -3.44 5.08 1.68
N ASN A 105 -3.18 4.52 2.86
CA ASN A 105 -3.31 5.23 4.13
C ASN A 105 -2.37 6.45 4.20
N VAL A 106 -1.18 6.35 3.61
CA VAL A 106 -0.22 7.45 3.54
C VAL A 106 -0.78 8.62 2.71
N MET A 107 -1.45 8.33 1.58
CA MET A 107 -2.09 9.37 0.75
C MET A 107 -3.29 10.01 1.45
N ILE A 108 -4.04 9.25 2.25
CA ILE A 108 -5.15 9.79 3.06
C ILE A 108 -4.60 10.77 4.10
N ILE A 109 -3.53 10.41 4.79
CA ILE A 109 -2.85 11.27 5.76
C ILE A 109 -2.31 12.53 5.08
N PHE A 110 -1.63 12.38 3.94
CA PHE A 110 -1.13 13.50 3.15
C PHE A 110 -2.26 14.48 2.80
N ALA A 111 -3.36 13.97 2.25
CA ALA A 111 -4.52 14.80 1.90
C ALA A 111 -5.17 15.45 3.12
N SER A 112 -5.19 14.77 4.27
CA SER A 112 -5.73 15.31 5.52
C SER A 112 -4.92 16.50 6.04
N ILE A 113 -3.59 16.49 5.88
CA ILE A 113 -2.70 17.57 6.32
C ILE A 113 -2.74 18.73 5.35
N THR A 114 -2.70 18.44 4.05
CA THR A 114 -2.59 19.47 2.99
C THR A 114 -3.93 20.07 2.56
N GLY A 115 -5.05 19.46 2.97
CA GLY A 115 -6.39 19.86 2.52
C GLY A 115 -6.71 19.48 1.07
N LEU A 116 -5.85 18.69 0.43
CA LEU A 116 -6.06 18.23 -0.94
C LEU A 116 -7.15 17.14 -1.01
N SER A 117 -7.77 17.03 -2.19
CA SER A 117 -8.76 15.98 -2.43
C SER A 117 -8.11 14.60 -2.46
N ILE A 118 -8.57 13.67 -1.59
CA ILE A 118 -8.11 12.27 -1.57
C ILE A 118 -8.30 11.61 -2.93
N THR A 119 -9.44 11.86 -3.60
CA THR A 119 -9.72 11.31 -4.93
C THR A 119 -8.65 11.71 -5.93
N ARG A 120 -8.26 13.00 -5.96
CA ARG A 120 -7.18 13.48 -6.83
C ARG A 120 -5.82 12.87 -6.47
N MET A 121 -5.54 12.72 -5.18
CA MET A 121 -4.33 12.05 -4.71
C MET A 121 -4.26 10.59 -5.15
N PHE A 122 -5.37 9.87 -5.06
CA PHE A 122 -5.43 8.48 -5.54
C PHE A 122 -5.24 8.41 -7.06
N LEU A 123 -5.92 9.27 -7.83
CA LEU A 123 -5.71 9.34 -9.28
C LEU A 123 -4.26 9.60 -9.67
N ALA A 124 -3.59 10.53 -8.99
CA ALA A 124 -2.18 10.82 -9.20
C ALA A 124 -1.26 9.64 -8.83
N GLY A 125 -1.63 8.85 -7.81
CA GLY A 125 -0.85 7.72 -7.31
C GLY A 125 -0.88 6.48 -8.22
N TYR A 126 -1.87 6.30 -9.08
CA TYR A 126 -1.94 5.11 -9.95
C TYR A 126 -0.77 5.03 -10.91
N THR A 127 -0.42 6.13 -11.58
CA THR A 127 0.67 6.16 -12.57
C THR A 127 2.03 5.77 -11.95
N PRO A 128 2.51 6.42 -10.86
CA PRO A 128 3.77 6.03 -10.25
C PRO A 128 3.70 4.65 -9.60
N GLY A 129 2.57 4.27 -9.00
CA GLY A 129 2.40 2.94 -8.41
C GLY A 129 2.51 1.81 -9.43
N LEU A 130 1.86 1.95 -10.59
CA LEU A 130 1.98 1.00 -11.70
C LEU A 130 3.41 0.98 -12.26
N ALA A 131 4.04 2.15 -12.45
CA ALA A 131 5.40 2.25 -12.95
C ALA A 131 6.39 1.53 -12.01
N ILE A 132 6.32 1.76 -10.70
CA ILE A 132 7.17 1.09 -9.70
C ILE A 132 6.93 -0.42 -9.74
N GLY A 133 5.68 -0.88 -9.77
CA GLY A 133 5.36 -2.29 -9.85
C GLY A 133 5.94 -2.96 -11.09
N LEU A 134 5.79 -2.33 -12.27
CA LEU A 134 6.36 -2.84 -13.52
C LEU A 134 7.90 -2.87 -13.47
N ILE A 135 8.54 -1.83 -12.95
CA ILE A 135 10.00 -1.78 -12.77
C ILE A 135 10.47 -2.93 -11.86
N LEU A 136 9.77 -3.15 -10.73
CA LEU A 136 10.10 -4.26 -9.83
C LEU A 136 9.95 -5.63 -10.50
N MET A 137 8.91 -5.83 -11.32
CA MET A 137 8.76 -7.06 -12.10
C MET A 137 9.92 -7.26 -13.09
N VAL A 138 10.35 -6.20 -13.77
CA VAL A 138 11.51 -6.21 -14.66
C VAL A 138 12.78 -6.54 -13.88
N ILE A 139 12.97 -5.95 -12.71
CA ILE A 139 14.11 -6.24 -11.82
C ILE A 139 14.09 -7.72 -11.41
N CYS A 140 12.93 -8.28 -11.03
CA CYS A 140 12.77 -9.70 -10.70
C CYS A 140 13.20 -10.60 -11.88
N HIS A 141 12.81 -10.24 -13.10
CA HIS A 141 13.22 -10.98 -14.30
C HIS A 141 14.75 -10.97 -14.52
N PHE A 142 15.38 -9.80 -14.46
CA PHE A 142 16.83 -9.68 -14.65
C PHE A 142 17.63 -10.30 -13.52
N TYR A 143 17.16 -10.18 -12.28
CA TYR A 143 17.76 -10.83 -11.12
C TYR A 143 17.77 -12.35 -11.28
N ALA A 144 16.65 -12.96 -11.65
CA ALA A 144 16.55 -14.39 -11.89
C ALA A 144 17.44 -14.84 -13.05
N LYS A 145 17.54 -14.02 -14.11
CA LYS A 145 18.47 -14.29 -15.24
C LYS A 145 19.93 -14.29 -14.79
N LYS A 146 20.32 -13.32 -13.95
CA LYS A 146 21.72 -13.18 -13.48
C LYS A 146 22.11 -14.32 -12.53
N HIS A 147 21.19 -14.82 -11.72
CA HIS A 147 21.45 -15.84 -10.70
C HIS A 147 21.06 -17.25 -11.15
N ASN A 148 20.71 -17.45 -12.43
CA ASN A 148 20.26 -18.73 -12.98
C ASN A 148 19.15 -19.38 -12.17
N ILE A 149 18.21 -18.56 -11.65
CA ILE A 149 17.05 -19.06 -10.92
C ILE A 149 16.09 -19.68 -11.92
N ASP A 150 15.68 -20.91 -11.67
CA ASP A 150 14.77 -21.65 -12.52
C ASP A 150 13.38 -20.99 -12.54
N TYR A 151 12.69 -21.15 -13.66
CA TYR A 151 11.32 -20.69 -13.84
C TYR A 151 10.38 -21.88 -13.90
N GLY A 152 9.22 -21.69 -13.30
CA GLY A 152 8.27 -22.80 -13.19
C GLY A 152 7.41 -22.95 -14.43
N GLY A 153 7.56 -24.04 -15.11
CA GLY A 153 6.56 -24.58 -15.98
C GLY A 153 6.27 -23.88 -17.31
N LYS A 154 5.21 -24.36 -17.98
CA LYS A 154 4.71 -23.83 -19.25
C LYS A 154 3.45 -22.99 -19.01
N PHE A 155 3.25 -22.00 -19.88
CA PHE A 155 1.99 -21.24 -19.87
C PHE A 155 0.82 -22.13 -20.27
N HIS A 156 -0.22 -22.16 -19.45
CA HIS A 156 -1.45 -22.92 -19.69
C HIS A 156 -2.67 -22.00 -19.62
N LEU A 157 -3.22 -21.62 -20.75
CA LEU A 157 -4.40 -20.75 -20.83
C LEU A 157 -5.60 -21.29 -20.04
N LYS A 158 -5.79 -22.60 -20.03
CA LYS A 158 -6.86 -23.23 -19.25
C LYS A 158 -6.70 -23.02 -17.74
N ALA A 159 -5.46 -23.03 -17.22
CA ALA A 159 -5.17 -22.74 -15.83
C ALA A 159 -5.46 -21.26 -15.49
N VAL A 160 -5.17 -20.33 -16.41
CA VAL A 160 -5.47 -18.91 -16.26
C VAL A 160 -6.98 -18.68 -16.17
N ILE A 161 -7.76 -19.29 -17.07
CA ILE A 161 -9.23 -19.14 -17.07
C ILE A 161 -9.84 -19.73 -15.80
N SER A 162 -9.36 -20.91 -15.36
CA SER A 162 -9.82 -21.53 -14.12
C SER A 162 -9.51 -20.68 -12.89
N SER A 163 -8.26 -20.21 -12.76
CA SER A 163 -7.85 -19.37 -11.63
C SER A 163 -8.51 -17.99 -11.65
N LEU A 164 -8.82 -17.45 -12.84
CA LEU A 164 -9.60 -16.23 -12.97
C LEU A 164 -11.02 -16.42 -12.41
N GLY A 165 -11.66 -17.55 -12.73
CA GLY A 165 -12.98 -17.88 -12.18
C GLY A 165 -12.99 -17.97 -10.66
N GLU A 166 -11.97 -18.62 -10.08
CA GLU A 166 -11.82 -18.71 -8.63
C GLU A 166 -11.49 -17.38 -7.96
N CYS A 167 -10.72 -16.52 -8.64
CA CYS A 167 -10.29 -15.21 -8.15
C CYS A 167 -11.28 -14.09 -8.47
N PHE A 168 -12.31 -14.35 -9.30
CA PHE A 168 -13.21 -13.32 -9.82
C PHE A 168 -13.77 -12.39 -8.74
N TRP A 169 -14.33 -12.95 -7.68
CA TRP A 169 -14.87 -12.17 -6.56
C TRP A 169 -13.80 -11.38 -5.82
N ALA A 170 -12.58 -11.91 -5.73
CA ALA A 170 -11.48 -11.19 -5.09
C ALA A 170 -11.00 -10.00 -5.92
N LEU A 171 -10.97 -10.12 -7.26
CA LEU A 171 -10.56 -9.06 -8.18
C LEU A 171 -11.62 -7.96 -8.34
N LEU A 172 -12.89 -8.28 -8.12
CA LEU A 172 -13.96 -7.29 -8.13
C LEU A 172 -13.81 -6.26 -7.01
N MET A 173 -13.22 -6.63 -5.87
CA MET A 173 -13.08 -5.73 -4.72
C MET A 173 -12.23 -4.49 -5.04
N PRO A 174 -10.97 -4.60 -5.53
CA PRO A 174 -10.21 -3.43 -5.95
C PRO A 174 -10.89 -2.67 -7.08
N LEU A 175 -11.55 -3.36 -8.01
CA LEU A 175 -12.26 -2.72 -9.10
C LEU A 175 -13.43 -1.85 -8.60
N ILE A 176 -14.22 -2.34 -7.64
CA ILE A 176 -15.32 -1.57 -7.03
C ILE A 176 -14.78 -0.32 -6.36
N ILE A 177 -13.68 -0.42 -5.61
CA ILE A 177 -13.05 0.73 -4.95
C ILE A 177 -12.57 1.74 -5.99
N ILE A 178 -11.79 1.29 -6.98
CA ILE A 178 -11.19 2.15 -7.99
C ILE A 178 -12.29 2.86 -8.78
N VAL A 179 -13.22 2.11 -9.36
CA VAL A 179 -14.30 2.68 -10.18
C VAL A 179 -15.22 3.55 -9.34
N GLY A 180 -15.57 3.12 -8.12
CA GLY A 180 -16.44 3.89 -7.23
C GLY A 180 -15.88 5.28 -6.92
N ILE A 181 -14.58 5.36 -6.63
CA ILE A 181 -13.91 6.64 -6.31
C ILE A 181 -13.66 7.46 -7.58
N THR A 182 -13.15 6.85 -8.65
CA THR A 182 -12.74 7.58 -9.88
C THR A 182 -13.92 8.10 -10.68
N ALA A 183 -15.03 7.36 -10.72
CA ALA A 183 -16.27 7.78 -11.35
C ALA A 183 -17.11 8.74 -10.48
N GLY A 184 -16.67 9.00 -9.24
CA GLY A 184 -17.36 9.92 -8.33
C GLY A 184 -18.63 9.37 -7.69
N PHE A 185 -18.86 8.05 -7.74
CA PHE A 185 -20.02 7.41 -7.11
C PHE A 185 -19.94 7.40 -5.59
N CYS A 186 -18.75 7.36 -5.03
CA CYS A 186 -18.53 7.34 -3.59
C CYS A 186 -17.24 8.06 -3.20
N THR A 187 -17.24 8.56 -1.96
CA THR A 187 -16.05 9.09 -1.31
C THR A 187 -15.09 7.96 -0.92
N PRO A 188 -13.82 8.22 -0.69
CA PRO A 188 -12.87 7.21 -0.20
C PRO A 188 -13.33 6.48 1.07
N THR A 189 -13.98 7.20 2.00
CA THR A 189 -14.52 6.61 3.24
C THR A 189 -15.67 5.64 2.95
N GLU A 190 -16.59 6.04 2.08
CA GLU A 190 -17.71 5.17 1.64
C GLU A 190 -17.21 3.96 0.84
N ALA A 191 -16.21 4.16 -0.04
CA ALA A 191 -15.58 3.06 -0.77
C ALA A 191 -14.95 2.03 0.16
N GLY A 192 -14.27 2.49 1.23
CA GLY A 192 -13.74 1.61 2.28
C GLY A 192 -14.83 0.84 3.01
N ALA A 193 -15.95 1.48 3.36
CA ALA A 193 -17.10 0.82 3.99
C ALA A 193 -17.74 -0.23 3.05
N ILE A 194 -17.93 0.12 1.77
CA ILE A 194 -18.43 -0.80 0.74
C ILE A 194 -17.49 -2.00 0.60
N ALA A 195 -16.17 -1.78 0.58
CA ALA A 195 -15.17 -2.84 0.52
C ALA A 195 -15.27 -3.80 1.73
N CYS A 196 -15.52 -3.29 2.93
CA CYS A 196 -15.73 -4.12 4.11
C CYS A 196 -16.98 -5.01 3.96
N VAL A 197 -18.11 -4.44 3.58
CA VAL A 197 -19.38 -5.18 3.40
C VAL A 197 -19.22 -6.22 2.28
N TYR A 198 -18.67 -5.81 1.15
CA TYR A 198 -18.41 -6.70 0.03
C TYR A 198 -17.47 -7.85 0.40
N GLY A 199 -16.35 -7.54 1.06
CA GLY A 199 -15.37 -8.54 1.49
C GLY A 199 -15.95 -9.55 2.49
N LEU A 200 -16.78 -9.08 3.43
CA LEU A 200 -17.53 -9.97 4.35
C LEU A 200 -18.47 -10.88 3.58
N PHE A 201 -19.25 -10.33 2.65
CA PHE A 201 -20.16 -11.11 1.81
C PHE A 201 -19.39 -12.20 1.04
N VAL A 202 -18.32 -11.83 0.36
CA VAL A 202 -17.50 -12.78 -0.43
C VAL A 202 -16.86 -13.84 0.47
N GLY A 203 -16.29 -13.44 1.61
CA GLY A 203 -15.60 -14.35 2.52
C GLY A 203 -16.53 -15.33 3.25
N VAL A 204 -17.76 -14.91 3.56
CA VAL A 204 -18.76 -15.76 4.25
C VAL A 204 -19.58 -16.59 3.27
N VAL A 205 -20.08 -15.97 2.19
CA VAL A 205 -21.07 -16.59 1.28
C VAL A 205 -20.38 -17.29 0.10
N CYS A 206 -19.48 -16.59 -0.61
CA CYS A 206 -18.88 -17.12 -1.82
C CYS A 206 -17.74 -18.11 -1.52
N TYR A 207 -16.80 -17.71 -0.67
CA TYR A 207 -15.63 -18.54 -0.35
C TYR A 207 -15.80 -19.41 0.89
N LYS A 208 -16.76 -19.09 1.76
CA LYS A 208 -17.08 -19.84 3.00
C LYS A 208 -15.86 -20.05 3.90
N GLU A 209 -14.90 -19.14 3.84
CA GLU A 209 -13.67 -19.22 4.63
C GLU A 209 -13.73 -18.36 5.90
N LEU A 210 -14.63 -17.36 5.96
CA LEU A 210 -14.86 -16.55 7.15
C LEU A 210 -15.91 -17.19 8.05
N ASN A 211 -15.52 -17.43 9.28
CA ASN A 211 -16.40 -17.83 10.37
C ASN A 211 -16.35 -16.76 11.49
N PHE A 212 -17.21 -16.86 12.49
CA PHE A 212 -17.29 -15.90 13.58
C PHE A 212 -15.94 -15.68 14.31
N ALA A 213 -15.17 -16.76 14.51
CA ALA A 213 -13.85 -16.68 15.14
C ALA A 213 -12.84 -15.90 14.30
N LYS A 214 -12.87 -16.07 12.97
CA LYS A 214 -12.03 -15.30 12.04
C LYS A 214 -12.46 -13.85 11.94
N ILE A 215 -13.78 -13.57 11.95
CA ILE A 215 -14.29 -12.19 11.97
C ILE A 215 -13.80 -11.46 13.22
N LYS A 216 -13.82 -12.11 14.39
CA LYS A 216 -13.24 -11.55 15.60
C LYS A 216 -11.75 -11.22 15.42
N LYS A 217 -10.95 -12.12 14.80
CA LYS A 217 -9.53 -11.85 14.48
C LYS A 217 -9.36 -10.67 13.53
N VAL A 218 -10.19 -10.58 12.49
CA VAL A 218 -10.21 -9.44 11.56
C VAL A 218 -10.38 -8.13 12.30
N LEU A 219 -11.38 -8.04 13.16
CA LEU A 219 -11.68 -6.82 13.92
C LEU A 219 -10.52 -6.45 14.87
N PHE A 220 -9.95 -7.42 15.59
CA PHE A 220 -8.79 -7.17 16.45
C PHE A 220 -7.57 -6.71 15.67
N SER A 221 -7.20 -7.40 14.58
CA SER A 221 -6.06 -7.03 13.75
C SER A 221 -6.23 -5.64 13.12
N ALA A 222 -7.44 -5.34 12.63
CA ALA A 222 -7.73 -4.03 12.07
C ALA A 222 -7.73 -2.92 13.14
N ALA A 223 -8.24 -3.19 14.33
CA ALA A 223 -8.20 -2.25 15.46
C ALA A 223 -6.76 -1.97 15.89
N GLU A 224 -5.93 -3.01 16.01
CA GLU A 224 -4.50 -2.90 16.33
C GLU A 224 -3.76 -2.06 15.28
N GLY A 225 -3.89 -2.40 14.00
CA GLY A 225 -3.25 -1.66 12.93
C GLY A 225 -3.75 -0.22 12.82
N THR A 226 -5.06 0.02 12.97
CA THR A 226 -5.62 1.37 13.01
C THR A 226 -5.09 2.16 14.19
N GLY A 227 -5.05 1.54 15.37
CA GLY A 227 -4.51 2.15 16.58
C GLY A 227 -3.05 2.55 16.43
N GLN A 228 -2.21 1.70 15.83
CA GLN A 228 -0.82 2.00 15.54
C GLN A 228 -0.69 3.22 14.61
N VAL A 229 -1.38 3.21 13.47
CA VAL A 229 -1.35 4.30 12.48
C VAL A 229 -1.81 5.62 13.08
N LEU A 230 -2.97 5.63 13.77
CA LEU A 230 -3.53 6.85 14.33
C LEU A 230 -2.73 7.37 15.53
N SER A 231 -2.14 6.48 16.35
CA SER A 231 -1.27 6.88 17.47
C SER A 231 0.03 7.51 16.97
N LEU A 232 0.66 6.92 15.95
CA LEU A 232 1.84 7.51 15.29
C LEU A 232 1.53 8.87 14.68
N TYR A 233 0.41 8.97 13.97
CA TYR A 233 -0.05 10.23 13.39
C TYR A 233 -0.28 11.29 14.46
N ALA A 234 -0.99 10.95 15.53
CA ALA A 234 -1.28 11.87 16.64
C ALA A 234 -0.01 12.34 17.37
N ALA A 235 0.95 11.44 17.59
CA ALA A 235 2.26 11.81 18.15
C ALA A 235 3.02 12.77 17.23
N SER A 236 3.04 12.46 15.93
CA SER A 236 3.75 13.27 14.92
C SER A 236 3.14 14.66 14.76
N THR A 237 1.83 14.85 14.96
CA THR A 237 1.20 16.18 14.93
C THR A 237 1.68 17.07 16.08
N VAL A 238 2.03 16.51 17.23
CA VAL A 238 2.62 17.26 18.35
C VAL A 238 4.03 17.76 17.98
N PHE A 239 4.85 16.91 17.34
CA PHE A 239 6.17 17.32 16.83
C PHE A 239 6.04 18.41 15.78
N ALA A 240 5.11 18.26 14.83
CA ALA A 240 4.84 19.29 13.81
C ALA A 240 4.47 20.64 14.44
N TYR A 241 3.66 20.64 15.49
CA TYR A 241 3.31 21.85 16.24
C TYR A 241 4.55 22.50 16.88
N ILE A 242 5.42 21.73 17.53
CA ILE A 242 6.66 22.23 18.12
C ILE A 242 7.55 22.88 17.06
N PHE A 243 7.76 22.21 15.92
CA PHE A 243 8.56 22.75 14.82
C PHE A 243 7.98 24.04 14.23
N THR A 244 6.66 24.15 14.19
CA THR A 244 5.99 25.36 13.73
C THR A 244 6.20 26.52 14.72
N VAL A 245 6.05 26.28 16.02
CA VAL A 245 6.25 27.29 17.08
C VAL A 245 7.70 27.78 17.14
N GLU A 246 8.67 26.86 16.99
CA GLU A 246 10.11 27.20 16.97
C GLU A 246 10.58 27.82 15.65
N GLY A 247 9.67 28.00 14.69
CA GLY A 247 10.00 28.59 13.39
C GLY A 247 10.97 27.77 12.55
N PHE A 248 11.05 26.46 12.82
CA PHE A 248 11.98 25.58 12.12
C PHE A 248 11.67 25.51 10.62
N GLY A 249 10.38 25.58 10.24
CA GLY A 249 9.94 25.57 8.84
C GLY A 249 10.55 26.71 8.03
N VAL A 250 10.53 27.93 8.57
CA VAL A 250 11.10 29.13 7.90
C VAL A 250 12.62 28.97 7.69
N LYS A 251 13.34 28.52 8.73
CA LYS A 251 14.80 28.30 8.64
C LYS A 251 15.14 27.19 7.63
N PHE A 252 14.33 26.13 7.56
CA PHE A 252 14.51 25.05 6.61
C PHE A 252 14.26 25.50 5.17
N GLN A 253 13.23 26.31 4.94
CA GLN A 253 12.93 26.90 3.64
C GLN A 253 14.03 27.85 3.17
N GLU A 254 14.51 28.75 4.03
CA GLU A 254 15.64 29.63 3.73
C GLU A 254 16.89 28.84 3.37
N TRP A 255 17.19 27.77 4.10
CA TRP A 255 18.31 26.91 3.79
C TRP A 255 18.14 26.22 2.42
N LEU A 256 16.94 25.68 2.11
CA LEU A 256 16.63 25.07 0.83
C LEU A 256 16.80 26.06 -0.33
N MET A 257 16.27 27.27 -0.18
CA MET A 257 16.36 28.32 -1.19
C MET A 257 17.82 28.76 -1.44
N ASN A 258 18.62 28.88 -0.39
CA ASN A 258 20.03 29.21 -0.50
C ASN A 258 20.83 28.11 -1.21
N VAL A 259 20.62 26.83 -0.86
CA VAL A 259 21.33 25.68 -1.47
C VAL A 259 20.90 25.44 -2.91
N SER A 260 19.62 25.65 -3.22
CA SER A 260 19.06 25.41 -4.56
C SER A 260 19.25 26.58 -5.52
N SER A 261 19.72 27.75 -5.01
CA SER A 261 19.76 29.01 -5.79
C SER A 261 18.39 29.33 -6.41
N GLY A 262 17.29 28.95 -5.76
CA GLY A 262 15.92 29.17 -6.23
C GLY A 262 15.45 28.26 -7.38
N SER A 263 16.21 27.22 -7.74
CA SER A 263 15.82 26.28 -8.78
C SER A 263 14.80 25.27 -8.25
N ALA A 264 13.58 25.25 -8.80
CA ALA A 264 12.51 24.32 -8.41
C ALA A 264 12.95 22.84 -8.54
N ILE A 265 13.65 22.49 -9.61
CA ILE A 265 14.12 21.11 -9.83
C ILE A 265 15.09 20.67 -8.74
N VAL A 266 16.01 21.57 -8.33
CA VAL A 266 16.98 21.25 -7.27
C VAL A 266 16.28 21.12 -5.92
N ILE A 267 15.28 21.95 -5.64
CA ILE A 267 14.46 21.84 -4.43
C ILE A 267 13.75 20.49 -4.39
N GLU A 268 13.06 20.11 -5.46
CA GLU A 268 12.36 18.82 -5.55
C GLU A 268 13.31 17.63 -5.35
N LEU A 269 14.51 17.66 -5.97
CA LEU A 269 15.52 16.60 -5.80
C LEU A 269 16.06 16.54 -4.36
N LEU A 270 16.29 17.68 -3.72
CA LEU A 270 16.74 17.72 -2.32
C LEU A 270 15.67 17.18 -1.38
N ILE A 271 14.40 17.57 -1.58
CA ILE A 271 13.27 17.04 -0.82
C ILE A 271 13.14 15.54 -1.03
N ALA A 272 13.21 15.05 -2.28
CA ALA A 272 13.13 13.65 -2.59
C ALA A 272 14.27 12.85 -1.92
N ALA A 273 15.50 13.35 -1.98
CA ALA A 273 16.66 12.73 -1.32
C ALA A 273 16.48 12.69 0.21
N PHE A 274 15.98 13.78 0.80
CA PHE A 274 15.72 13.87 2.24
C PHE A 274 14.63 12.89 2.69
N VAL A 275 13.51 12.81 1.94
CA VAL A 275 12.41 11.87 2.21
C VAL A 275 12.86 10.43 2.05
N LEU A 276 13.66 10.13 1.02
CA LEU A 276 14.23 8.79 0.83
C LEU A 276 15.14 8.39 2.00
N LEU A 277 16.00 9.29 2.45
CA LEU A 277 16.90 9.03 3.57
C LEU A 277 16.12 8.76 4.87
N ILE A 278 15.13 9.58 5.19
CA ILE A 278 14.30 9.38 6.38
C ILE A 278 13.43 8.12 6.25
N GLY A 279 12.90 7.85 5.07
CA GLY A 279 12.08 6.66 4.79
C GLY A 279 12.82 5.34 4.96
N CYS A 280 14.17 5.35 4.95
CA CYS A 280 14.96 4.16 5.30
C CYS A 280 14.87 3.79 6.79
N PHE A 281 14.52 4.74 7.67
CA PHE A 281 14.54 4.55 9.14
C PHE A 281 13.17 4.67 9.78
N MET A 282 12.25 5.39 9.15
CA MET A 282 10.95 5.73 9.74
C MET A 282 9.80 5.35 8.82
N GLU A 283 8.69 4.97 9.43
CA GLU A 283 7.45 4.70 8.68
C GLU A 283 6.85 6.01 8.13
N PRO A 284 6.37 6.03 6.87
CA PRO A 284 5.81 7.22 6.21
C PRO A 284 4.71 7.91 7.01
N VAL A 285 3.89 7.15 7.74
CA VAL A 285 2.81 7.68 8.59
C VAL A 285 3.34 8.62 9.69
N ALA A 286 4.49 8.29 10.26
CA ALA A 286 5.12 9.10 11.30
C ALA A 286 5.83 10.34 10.72
N VAL A 287 6.38 10.20 9.53
CA VAL A 287 7.20 11.22 8.87
C VAL A 287 6.36 12.33 8.25
N MET A 288 5.24 11.98 7.61
CA MET A 288 4.41 12.90 6.85
C MET A 288 3.93 14.13 7.65
N PRO A 289 3.37 14.00 8.88
CA PRO A 289 2.92 15.15 9.64
C PRO A 289 4.05 16.11 10.01
N VAL A 290 5.28 15.62 10.07
CA VAL A 290 6.45 16.41 10.44
C VAL A 290 7.03 17.12 9.21
N ILE A 291 7.18 16.41 8.09
CA ILE A 291 7.84 16.94 6.88
C ILE A 291 6.91 17.85 6.09
N LEU A 292 5.63 17.52 5.96
CA LEU A 292 4.72 18.28 5.11
C LEU A 292 4.59 19.76 5.49
N PRO A 293 4.44 20.13 6.78
CA PRO A 293 4.41 21.54 7.15
C PRO A 293 5.72 22.29 6.88
N LEU A 294 6.85 21.58 6.74
CA LEU A 294 8.14 22.17 6.41
C LEU A 294 8.32 22.46 4.92
N VAL A 295 7.70 21.60 4.09
CA VAL A 295 7.94 21.58 2.64
C VAL A 295 6.76 22.14 1.84
N PHE A 296 5.52 21.94 2.29
CA PHE A 296 4.32 22.28 1.53
C PHE A 296 4.07 23.79 1.31
N PRO A 297 4.56 24.73 2.14
CA PRO A 297 4.49 26.15 1.84
C PRO A 297 5.41 26.64 0.72
N LEU A 298 6.31 25.81 0.21
CA LEU A 298 7.20 26.09 -0.91
C LEU A 298 6.52 25.87 -2.24
#